data_a64e7c15882d5a83690ee4a4e04b5527
#
_entry.id   a64e7c15882d5a83690ee4a4e04b5527
#
_cell.length_a   1.000
_cell.length_b   1.000
_cell.length_c   1.000
_cell.angle_alpha   90.00
_cell.angle_beta   90.00
_cell.angle_gamma   90.00
#
_symmetry.space_group_name_H-M   'P 1'
#
loop_
_entity.id
_entity.type
_entity.pdbx_description
1 polymer ?
#
loop_
_entity_poly.entity_id
_entity_poly.type
_entity_poly.pdbx_seq_one_letter_code
_entity_poly.pdbx_strand_id
1 'polypeptide(L)'
;MNAATGLKMNWSKRSAHQWLEQYGAWVRTVKTNVSANPLAVLIDQNDKTRIRASKVSIPVEIEDHEAVRVSKLLAKMHNDSREFMQERAWFLILFYENNWSYLSIANAHDCSKAKVRAEIDKGLSYLDGVIENLPY
;
A
#
# COMPACT_ATOMS: atom_id res chain seq x y z
N MET A 1 15.34 6.53 -24.72
CA MET A 1 14.70 7.14 -23.54
C MET A 1 13.19 7.15 -23.75
N ASN A 2 12.48 6.57 -22.86
CA ASN A 2 11.03 6.54 -22.98
C ASN A 2 10.38 7.76 -22.32
N ALA A 3 9.10 7.96 -22.58
CA ALA A 3 8.36 9.10 -22.03
C ALA A 3 8.37 9.12 -20.50
N ALA A 4 8.42 7.95 -19.87
CA ALA A 4 8.42 7.87 -18.40
C ALA A 4 9.67 8.52 -17.79
N THR A 5 10.79 8.52 -18.49
CA THR A 5 12.01 9.15 -17.97
C THR A 5 11.93 10.67 -17.98
N GLY A 6 11.01 11.24 -18.76
CA GLY A 6 10.77 12.67 -18.75
C GLY A 6 9.80 13.12 -17.66
N LEU A 7 9.10 12.18 -17.03
CA LEU A 7 8.15 12.49 -15.98
C LEU A 7 8.85 12.48 -14.63
N LYS A 8 8.87 13.63 -14.00
CA LYS A 8 9.49 13.78 -12.69
C LYS A 8 8.49 13.50 -11.59
N MET A 9 8.96 12.88 -10.53
CA MET A 9 8.16 12.57 -9.36
C MET A 9 8.47 13.58 -8.25
N ASN A 10 7.49 14.32 -7.83
CA ASN A 10 7.63 15.19 -6.68
C ASN A 10 7.21 14.43 -5.42
N TRP A 11 8.16 13.74 -4.83
CA TRP A 11 7.92 12.95 -3.63
C TRP A 11 7.51 13.79 -2.43
N SER A 12 7.86 15.07 -2.41
CA SER A 12 7.58 15.94 -1.26
C SER A 12 6.13 16.40 -1.18
N LYS A 13 5.33 16.18 -2.22
CA LYS A 13 3.94 16.66 -2.21
C LYS A 13 2.99 15.82 -1.35
N ARG A 14 3.42 14.65 -0.93
CA ARG A 14 2.64 13.76 -0.06
C ARG A 14 3.54 13.07 0.95
N SER A 15 3.00 12.77 2.13
CA SER A 15 3.68 11.91 3.10
C SER A 15 3.61 10.45 2.63
N ALA A 16 4.39 9.57 3.26
CA ALA A 16 4.33 8.14 2.96
C ALA A 16 2.89 7.61 3.11
N HIS A 17 2.22 7.98 4.19
CA HIS A 17 0.82 7.60 4.41
C HIS A 17 -0.07 8.04 3.24
N GLN A 18 0.04 9.27 2.81
CA GLN A 18 -0.76 9.81 1.71
C GLN A 18 -0.43 9.13 0.39
N TRP A 19 0.85 8.88 0.13
CA TRP A 19 1.27 8.15 -1.08
C TRP A 19 0.68 6.75 -1.10
N LEU A 20 0.70 6.06 0.04
CA LEU A 20 0.17 4.69 0.10
C LEU A 20 -1.35 4.66 0.03
N GLU A 21 -2.04 5.64 0.61
CA GLU A 21 -3.49 5.74 0.46
C GLU A 21 -3.89 5.92 -1.01
N GLN A 22 -3.22 6.82 -1.71
CA GLN A 22 -3.47 7.06 -3.12
C GLN A 22 -3.11 5.85 -3.97
N TYR A 23 -1.97 5.22 -3.67
CA TYR A 23 -1.55 4.01 -4.36
C TYR A 23 -2.57 2.88 -4.19
N GLY A 24 -3.05 2.68 -2.96
CA GLY A 24 -4.07 1.68 -2.69
C GLY A 24 -5.37 1.93 -3.45
N ALA A 25 -5.81 3.18 -3.47
CA ALA A 25 -6.99 3.57 -4.23
C ALA A 25 -6.80 3.31 -5.73
N TRP A 26 -5.62 3.64 -6.26
CA TRP A 26 -5.27 3.37 -7.66
C TRP A 26 -5.30 1.88 -7.98
N VAL A 27 -4.67 1.05 -7.13
CA VAL A 27 -4.64 -0.40 -7.33
C VAL A 27 -6.05 -0.98 -7.36
N ARG A 28 -6.88 -0.59 -6.42
CA ARG A 28 -8.26 -1.08 -6.34
C ARG A 28 -9.08 -0.66 -7.56
N THR A 29 -8.87 0.55 -8.04
CA THR A 29 -9.54 1.04 -9.25
C THR A 29 -9.11 0.23 -10.47
N VAL A 30 -7.82 0.00 -10.64
CA VAL A 30 -7.30 -0.80 -11.76
C VAL A 30 -7.84 -2.23 -11.70
N LYS A 31 -7.83 -2.85 -10.52
CA LYS A 31 -8.37 -4.19 -10.35
C LYS A 31 -9.85 -4.26 -10.70
N THR A 32 -10.62 -3.28 -10.27
CA THR A 32 -12.05 -3.22 -10.55
C THR A 32 -12.31 -3.09 -12.05
N ASN A 33 -11.54 -2.27 -12.74
CA ASN A 33 -11.71 -2.03 -14.17
C ASN A 33 -11.27 -3.22 -15.03
N VAL A 34 -10.25 -3.96 -14.58
CA VAL A 34 -9.70 -5.10 -15.34
C VAL A 34 -10.40 -6.40 -14.97
N SER A 35 -10.86 -6.51 -13.73
CA SER A 35 -11.34 -7.77 -13.19
C SER A 35 -12.83 -7.94 -13.41
N ALA A 36 -13.17 -8.71 -14.41
CA ALA A 36 -14.46 -9.39 -14.45
C ALA A 36 -14.35 -10.80 -13.85
N ASN A 37 -13.36 -11.03 -12.99
CA ASN A 37 -13.12 -12.36 -12.44
C ASN A 37 -14.13 -12.66 -11.33
N PRO A 38 -15.10 -13.58 -11.55
CA PRO A 38 -16.10 -13.89 -10.53
C PRO A 38 -15.50 -14.44 -9.23
N LEU A 39 -14.37 -15.11 -9.33
CA LEU A 39 -13.69 -15.65 -8.16
C LEU A 39 -13.19 -14.54 -7.24
N ALA A 40 -12.62 -13.49 -7.81
CA ALA A 40 -12.17 -12.34 -7.03
C ALA A 40 -13.34 -11.67 -6.30
N VAL A 41 -14.49 -11.55 -6.96
CA VAL A 41 -15.69 -10.98 -6.35
C VAL A 41 -16.18 -11.84 -5.19
N LEU A 42 -16.17 -13.16 -5.37
CA LEU A 42 -16.57 -14.08 -4.31
C LEU A 42 -15.64 -14.02 -3.11
N ILE A 43 -14.33 -13.93 -3.35
CA ILE A 43 -13.34 -13.80 -2.27
C ILE A 43 -13.59 -12.50 -1.50
N ASP A 44 -13.82 -11.40 -2.19
CA ASP A 44 -14.10 -10.12 -1.55
C ASP A 44 -15.36 -10.18 -0.71
N GLN A 45 -16.41 -10.84 -1.21
CA GLN A 45 -17.66 -10.99 -0.48
C GLN A 45 -17.51 -11.84 0.78
N ASN A 46 -16.71 -12.89 0.70
CA ASN A 46 -16.47 -13.79 1.83
C ASN A 46 -15.54 -13.18 2.87
N ASP A 47 -14.68 -12.26 2.44
CA ASP A 47 -13.69 -11.63 3.31
C ASP A 47 -14.08 -10.22 3.76
N LYS A 48 -15.39 -9.98 3.90
CA LYS A 48 -15.90 -8.66 4.32
C LYS A 48 -15.29 -8.18 5.64
N THR A 49 -14.98 -9.11 6.54
CA THR A 49 -14.36 -8.78 7.83
C THR A 49 -12.94 -8.24 7.68
N ARG A 50 -12.31 -8.44 6.54
CA ARG A 50 -10.95 -7.97 6.26
C ARG A 50 -10.92 -6.55 5.75
N ILE A 51 -12.07 -6.01 5.35
CA ILE A 51 -12.18 -4.63 4.88
C ILE A 51 -12.30 -3.71 6.09
N ARG A 52 -11.55 -2.61 6.07
CA ARG A 52 -11.63 -1.62 7.14
C ARG A 52 -13.04 -1.06 7.25
N ALA A 53 -13.56 -1.01 8.48
CA ALA A 53 -14.91 -0.50 8.73
C ALA A 53 -15.06 0.98 8.32
N SER A 54 -13.98 1.73 8.41
CA SER A 54 -13.95 3.15 8.06
C SER A 54 -13.66 3.39 6.59
N LYS A 55 -13.80 2.37 5.75
CA LYS A 55 -13.51 2.50 4.33
C LYS A 55 -14.40 3.56 3.69
N VAL A 56 -13.79 4.64 3.27
CA VAL A 56 -14.43 5.67 2.46
C VAL A 56 -13.80 5.60 1.08
N SER A 57 -14.62 5.77 0.05
CA SER A 57 -14.10 5.83 -1.30
C SER A 57 -13.18 7.04 -1.43
N ILE A 58 -11.90 6.79 -1.68
CA ILE A 58 -10.90 7.84 -1.83
C ILE A 58 -10.75 8.14 -3.32
N PRO A 59 -10.92 9.41 -3.74
CA PRO A 59 -10.67 9.76 -5.14
C PRO A 59 -9.22 9.50 -5.51
N VAL A 60 -9.01 8.92 -6.69
CA VAL A 60 -7.65 8.66 -7.18
C VAL A 60 -7.09 9.93 -7.79
N GLU A 61 -6.09 10.50 -7.14
CA GLU A 61 -5.40 11.69 -7.60
C GLU A 61 -3.98 11.39 -8.08
N ILE A 62 -3.48 10.20 -7.75
CA ILE A 62 -2.14 9.76 -8.15
C ILE A 62 -2.13 9.39 -9.64
N GLU A 63 -1.07 9.77 -10.32
CA GLU A 63 -0.89 9.41 -11.72
C GLU A 63 -0.25 8.02 -11.85
N ASP A 64 -0.43 7.38 -13.02
CA ASP A 64 0.07 6.02 -13.25
C ASP A 64 1.56 5.89 -12.99
N HIS A 65 2.37 6.84 -13.49
CA HIS A 65 3.82 6.79 -13.29
C HIS A 65 4.19 6.95 -11.82
N GLU A 66 3.42 7.70 -11.06
CA GLU A 66 3.62 7.85 -9.62
C GLU A 66 3.28 6.54 -8.90
N ALA A 67 2.16 5.92 -9.27
CA ALA A 67 1.75 4.66 -8.67
C ALA A 67 2.78 3.55 -8.90
N VAL A 68 3.34 3.49 -10.10
CA VAL A 68 4.40 2.51 -10.41
C VAL A 68 5.63 2.72 -9.52
N ARG A 69 6.00 3.97 -9.27
CA ARG A 69 7.15 4.26 -8.40
C ARG A 69 6.89 3.92 -6.95
N VAL A 70 5.67 4.14 -6.45
CA VAL A 70 5.28 3.71 -5.11
C VAL A 70 5.34 2.19 -5.01
N SER A 71 4.84 1.48 -6.03
CA SER A 71 4.92 0.03 -6.10
C SER A 71 6.35 -0.47 -5.99
N LYS A 72 7.29 0.19 -6.67
CA LYS A 72 8.71 -0.17 -6.61
C LYS A 72 9.31 0.06 -5.23
N LEU A 73 8.91 1.11 -4.54
CA LEU A 73 9.34 1.34 -3.16
C LEU A 73 8.89 0.21 -2.23
N LEU A 74 7.62 -0.18 -2.34
CA LEU A 74 7.09 -1.27 -1.53
C LEU A 74 7.77 -2.60 -1.86
N ALA A 75 8.01 -2.87 -3.14
CA ALA A 75 8.70 -4.08 -3.57
C ALA A 75 10.13 -4.13 -3.02
N LYS A 76 10.83 -3.02 -3.06
CA LYS A 76 12.19 -2.92 -2.53
C LYS A 76 12.20 -3.17 -1.02
N MET A 77 11.24 -2.60 -0.29
CA MET A 77 11.09 -2.81 1.14
C MET A 77 10.78 -4.27 1.45
N HIS A 78 9.89 -4.89 0.66
CA HIS A 78 9.51 -6.30 0.82
C HIS A 78 10.67 -7.26 0.53
N ASN A 79 11.58 -6.86 -0.34
CA ASN A 79 12.76 -7.65 -0.70
C ASN A 79 14.00 -7.32 0.13
N ASP A 80 13.85 -6.55 1.19
CA ASP A 80 14.94 -6.24 2.12
C ASP A 80 15.44 -7.54 2.75
N SER A 81 16.74 -7.58 3.08
CA SER A 81 17.34 -8.76 3.70
C SER A 81 16.90 -8.96 5.15
N ARG A 82 16.35 -7.94 5.79
CA ARG A 82 15.91 -7.99 7.19
C ARG A 82 14.47 -8.45 7.27
N GLU A 83 14.21 -9.49 8.04
CA GLU A 83 12.87 -10.07 8.16
C GLU A 83 11.86 -9.06 8.71
N PHE A 84 12.25 -8.24 9.69
CA PHE A 84 11.31 -7.26 10.25
C PHE A 84 10.90 -6.22 9.22
N MET A 85 11.77 -5.88 8.26
CA MET A 85 11.44 -4.95 7.20
C MET A 85 10.49 -5.59 6.19
N GLN A 86 10.70 -6.86 5.88
CA GLN A 86 9.80 -7.63 5.02
C GLN A 86 8.40 -7.68 5.64
N GLU A 87 8.30 -7.93 6.94
CA GLU A 87 7.03 -7.98 7.65
C GLU A 87 6.32 -6.62 7.60
N ARG A 88 7.05 -5.55 7.84
CA ARG A 88 6.48 -4.20 7.77
C ARG A 88 5.93 -3.89 6.38
N ALA A 89 6.69 -4.23 5.34
CA ALA A 89 6.23 -4.05 3.97
C ALA A 89 4.96 -4.85 3.70
N TRP A 90 4.92 -6.09 4.17
CA TRP A 90 3.74 -6.94 4.00
C TRP A 90 2.51 -6.35 4.69
N PHE A 91 2.67 -5.86 5.92
CA PHE A 91 1.56 -5.22 6.63
C PHE A 91 1.07 -3.96 5.91
N LEU A 92 1.99 -3.16 5.35
CA LEU A 92 1.61 -1.99 4.56
C LEU A 92 0.81 -2.39 3.32
N ILE A 93 1.23 -3.44 2.63
CA ILE A 93 0.53 -3.95 1.45
C ILE A 93 -0.88 -4.41 1.83
N LEU A 94 -1.00 -5.20 2.88
CA LEU A 94 -2.30 -5.69 3.32
C LEU A 94 -3.23 -4.54 3.73
N PHE A 95 -2.70 -3.57 4.45
CA PHE A 95 -3.50 -2.47 4.95
C PHE A 95 -3.90 -1.48 3.86
N TYR A 96 -2.95 -1.02 3.06
CA TYR A 96 -3.20 0.03 2.08
C TYR A 96 -3.66 -0.50 0.73
N GLU A 97 -3.07 -1.56 0.22
CA GLU A 97 -3.40 -2.10 -1.09
C GLU A 97 -4.63 -2.99 -1.04
N ASN A 98 -4.70 -3.89 -0.06
CA ASN A 98 -5.79 -4.85 0.07
C ASN A 98 -6.88 -4.38 1.03
N ASN A 99 -6.67 -3.27 1.70
CA ASN A 99 -7.64 -2.62 2.57
C ASN A 99 -8.08 -3.49 3.78
N TRP A 100 -7.16 -4.31 4.29
CA TRP A 100 -7.42 -5.11 5.48
C TRP A 100 -7.42 -4.25 6.74
N SER A 101 -8.24 -4.62 7.72
CA SER A 101 -8.21 -3.97 9.03
C SER A 101 -7.00 -4.42 9.84
N TYR A 102 -6.64 -3.65 10.86
CA TYR A 102 -5.59 -4.06 11.81
C TYR A 102 -5.91 -5.42 12.43
N LEU A 103 -7.18 -5.63 12.79
CA LEU A 103 -7.60 -6.88 13.41
C LEU A 103 -7.43 -8.07 12.47
N SER A 104 -7.79 -7.92 11.21
CA SER A 104 -7.64 -8.99 10.22
C SER A 104 -6.18 -9.35 9.99
N ILE A 105 -5.31 -8.34 9.93
CA ILE A 105 -3.87 -8.58 9.80
C ILE A 105 -3.34 -9.29 11.04
N ALA A 106 -3.74 -8.84 12.23
CA ALA A 106 -3.32 -9.43 13.48
C ALA A 106 -3.73 -10.91 13.56
N ASN A 107 -4.95 -11.22 13.19
CA ASN A 107 -5.44 -12.60 13.20
C ASN A 107 -4.68 -13.49 12.20
N ALA A 108 -4.41 -12.97 11.01
CA ALA A 108 -3.69 -13.73 9.98
C ALA A 108 -2.23 -13.99 10.34
N HIS A 109 -1.62 -13.08 11.12
CA HIS A 109 -0.21 -13.17 11.50
C HIS A 109 0.00 -13.61 12.95
N ASP A 110 -1.06 -14.01 13.62
CA ASP A 110 -1.03 -14.50 15.00
C ASP A 110 -0.31 -13.54 15.94
N CYS A 111 -0.72 -12.29 15.90
CA CYS A 111 -0.15 -11.26 16.75
C CYS A 111 -1.25 -10.29 17.23
N SER A 112 -0.87 -9.30 18.01
CA SER A 112 -1.83 -8.34 18.55
C SER A 112 -2.12 -7.23 17.51
N LYS A 113 -3.29 -6.64 17.63
CA LYS A 113 -3.69 -5.47 16.86
C LYS A 113 -2.73 -4.31 17.12
N ALA A 114 -2.29 -4.14 18.37
CA ALA A 114 -1.33 -3.10 18.73
C ALA A 114 0.02 -3.29 18.02
N LYS A 115 0.47 -4.54 17.89
CA LYS A 115 1.70 -4.83 17.14
C LYS A 115 1.56 -4.45 15.69
N VAL A 116 0.44 -4.81 15.05
CA VAL A 116 0.21 -4.47 13.64
C VAL A 116 0.28 -2.96 13.43
N ARG A 117 -0.42 -2.21 14.28
CA ARG A 117 -0.43 -0.75 14.20
C ARG A 117 0.98 -0.18 14.37
N ALA A 118 1.71 -0.67 15.36
CA ALA A 118 3.07 -0.20 15.60
C ALA A 118 4.01 -0.48 14.45
N GLU A 119 3.91 -1.67 13.83
CA GLU A 119 4.76 -2.04 12.70
C GLU A 119 4.40 -1.25 11.45
N ILE A 120 3.12 -0.96 11.24
CA ILE A 120 2.69 -0.09 10.13
C ILE A 120 3.24 1.32 10.34
N ASP A 121 3.14 1.87 11.55
CA ASP A 121 3.68 3.21 11.86
C ASP A 121 5.19 3.27 11.63
N LYS A 122 5.92 2.23 12.04
CA LYS A 122 7.37 2.14 11.81
C LYS A 122 7.70 2.05 10.32
N GLY A 123 6.90 1.28 9.58
CA GLY A 123 7.06 1.18 8.12
C GLY A 123 6.83 2.52 7.43
N LEU A 124 5.83 3.27 7.85
CA LEU A 124 5.56 4.60 7.31
C LEU A 124 6.71 5.57 7.61
N SER A 125 7.23 5.54 8.83
CA SER A 125 8.37 6.38 9.22
C SER A 125 9.61 6.05 8.39
N TYR A 126 9.86 4.77 8.16
CA TYR A 126 10.95 4.32 7.30
C TYR A 126 10.78 4.88 5.89
N LEU A 127 9.59 4.76 5.33
CA LEU A 127 9.32 5.25 3.97
C LEU A 127 9.39 6.77 3.88
N ASP A 128 8.93 7.49 4.91
CA ASP A 128 9.09 8.94 4.94
C ASP A 128 10.57 9.33 4.86
N GLY A 129 11.44 8.62 5.58
CA GLY A 129 12.87 8.83 5.52
C GLY A 129 13.46 8.52 4.15
N VAL A 130 13.01 7.44 3.52
CA VAL A 130 13.46 7.08 2.17
C VAL A 130 13.03 8.14 1.17
N ILE A 131 11.76 8.54 1.22
CA ILE A 131 11.18 9.55 0.32
C ILE A 131 11.92 10.88 0.43
N GLU A 132 12.24 11.29 1.65
CA GLU A 132 12.94 12.53 1.92
C GLU A 132 14.30 12.60 1.22
N ASN A 133 14.92 11.46 1.00
CA ASN A 133 16.23 11.35 0.37
C ASN A 133 16.19 11.01 -1.12
N LEU A 134 15.00 10.87 -1.70
CA LEU A 134 14.86 10.57 -3.11
C LEU A 134 14.98 11.85 -3.94
N PRO A 135 15.70 11.78 -5.06
CA PRO A 135 15.76 12.91 -5.99
C PRO A 135 14.41 13.07 -6.70
N TYR A 136 14.18 14.27 -7.13
CA TYR A 136 13.04 14.57 -7.97
C TYR A 136 13.19 13.95 -9.33
#